data_0933d4448df13d42f780416d4345ff7a
#
_entry.id   0933d4448df13d42f780416d4345ff7a
#
_cell.length_a   1.000
_cell.length_b   1.000
_cell.length_c   1.000
_cell.angle_alpha   90.00
_cell.angle_beta   90.00
_cell.angle_gamma   90.00
#
_symmetry.space_group_name_H-M   'P 1'
#
loop_
_entity.id
_entity.type
_entity.pdbx_description
1 polymer ?
#
loop_
_entity_poly.entity_id
_entity_poly.type
_entity_poly.pdbx_seq_one_letter_code
_entity_poly.pdbx_strand_id
1 'polypeptide(L)' 'MTYLDVAFSYGAAPGENELRAIDGMREVYGIRGVEFDEKNRRVRVGFDASRLKPDGVARLLRQAGIDVKEKLMLA' A
#
# COMPACT_ATOMS: atom_id res chain seq x y z
N MET A 1 -1.94 20.37 0.83
CA MET A 1 -1.66 18.92 0.69
C MET A 1 -2.46 18.14 1.71
N THR A 2 -3.14 17.10 1.27
CA THR A 2 -3.98 16.28 2.13
C THR A 2 -3.40 14.88 2.21
N TYR A 3 -2.88 14.49 3.36
CA TYR A 3 -2.36 13.15 3.57
C TYR A 3 -3.40 12.28 4.24
N LEU A 4 -3.61 11.11 3.68
CA LEU A 4 -4.51 10.10 4.23
C LEU A 4 -3.75 8.79 4.38
N ASP A 5 -4.27 7.92 5.24
CA ASP A 5 -3.79 6.55 5.36
C ASP A 5 -4.89 5.62 4.88
N VAL A 6 -4.51 4.64 4.09
CA VAL A 6 -5.42 3.58 3.67
C VAL A 6 -4.83 2.24 4.06
N ALA A 7 -5.66 1.35 4.55
CA ALA A 7 -5.24 -0.01 4.90
C ALA A 7 -6.00 -1.02 4.06
N PHE A 8 -5.27 -2.06 3.65
CA PHE A 8 -5.83 -3.17 2.88
C PHE A 8 -5.47 -4.48 3.58
N SER A 9 -6.35 -5.46 3.46
CA SER A 9 -5.97 -6.82 3.79
C SER A 9 -5.28 -7.46 2.59
N TYR A 10 -4.38 -8.41 2.85
CA TYR A 10 -3.75 -9.17 1.79
C TYR A 10 -3.76 -10.66 2.14
N GLY A 11 -3.72 -11.51 1.10
CA GLY A 11 -3.80 -12.94 1.28
C GLY A 11 -2.44 -13.58 1.54
N ALA A 12 -1.61 -13.66 0.51
CA ALA A 12 -0.30 -14.28 0.61
C ALA A 12 0.71 -13.32 1.24
N ALA A 13 1.55 -13.82 2.14
CA ALA A 13 2.62 -13.02 2.72
C ALA A 13 3.60 -12.61 1.61
N PRO A 14 4.02 -11.34 1.56
CA PRO A 14 4.95 -10.90 0.53
C PRO A 14 6.32 -11.54 0.73
N GLY A 15 6.91 -11.99 -0.38
CA GLY A 15 8.26 -12.51 -0.38
C GLY A 15 9.28 -11.41 -0.60
N GLU A 16 10.55 -11.82 -0.74
CA GLU A 16 11.64 -10.88 -0.89
C GLU A 16 11.49 -9.97 -2.13
N ASN A 17 11.04 -10.54 -3.25
CA ASN A 17 10.86 -9.77 -4.48
C ASN A 17 9.77 -8.71 -4.34
N GLU A 18 8.67 -9.07 -3.67
CA GLU A 18 7.57 -8.15 -3.42
C GLU A 18 7.99 -7.03 -2.49
N LEU A 19 8.77 -7.33 -1.47
CA LEU A 19 9.27 -6.31 -0.55
C LEU A 19 10.23 -5.34 -1.23
N ARG A 20 11.04 -5.83 -2.17
CA ARG A 20 11.89 -4.96 -3.00
C ARG A 20 11.07 -4.05 -3.89
N ALA A 21 10.00 -4.58 -4.47
CA ALA A 21 9.10 -3.78 -5.29
C ALA A 21 8.40 -2.70 -4.47
N ILE A 22 8.09 -2.99 -3.21
CA ILE A 22 7.52 -1.99 -2.29
C ILE A 22 8.52 -0.87 -2.01
N ASP A 23 9.80 -1.16 -1.92
CA ASP A 23 10.82 -0.12 -1.76
C ASP A 23 10.78 0.86 -2.94
N GLY A 24 10.60 0.36 -4.16
CA GLY A 24 10.39 1.21 -5.32
C GLY A 24 9.09 2.00 -5.24
N MET A 25 8.02 1.39 -4.73
CA MET A 25 6.75 2.07 -4.54
C MET A 25 6.85 3.26 -3.59
N ARG A 26 7.70 3.15 -2.55
CA ARG A 26 7.90 4.26 -1.61
C ARG A 26 8.47 5.51 -2.27
N GLU A 27 9.10 5.37 -3.43
CA GLU A 27 9.65 6.47 -4.19
C GLU A 27 8.65 7.10 -5.16
N VAL A 28 7.48 6.51 -5.32
CA VAL A 28 6.43 7.06 -6.17
C VAL A 28 5.93 8.36 -5.57
N TYR A 29 5.83 9.38 -6.42
CA TYR A 29 5.39 10.69 -5.98
C TYR A 29 3.95 10.63 -5.47
N GLY A 30 3.76 11.09 -4.24
CA GLY A 30 2.48 11.01 -3.57
C GLY A 30 2.38 9.89 -2.54
N ILE A 31 3.31 8.93 -2.54
CA ILE A 31 3.39 7.91 -1.50
C ILE A 31 4.26 8.43 -0.36
N ARG A 32 3.71 8.40 0.83
CA ARG A 32 4.38 8.89 2.02
C ARG A 32 5.07 7.79 2.80
N GLY A 33 4.46 6.61 2.85
CA GLY A 33 5.04 5.47 3.53
C GLY A 33 4.20 4.23 3.33
N VAL A 34 4.82 3.08 3.56
CA VAL A 34 4.16 1.77 3.48
C VAL A 34 4.57 0.97 4.70
N GLU A 35 3.60 0.48 5.45
CA GLU A 35 3.84 -0.32 6.64
C GLU A 35 3.05 -1.62 6.57
N PHE A 36 3.69 -2.73 6.91
CA PHE A 36 3.04 -4.04 6.95
C PHE A 36 2.77 -4.45 8.39
N ASP A 37 1.59 -4.98 8.62
CA ASP A 37 1.23 -5.70 9.83
C ASP A 37 1.10 -7.17 9.45
N GLU A 38 2.19 -7.90 9.53
CA GLU A 38 2.23 -9.30 9.10
C GLU A 38 1.32 -10.20 9.92
N LYS A 39 1.17 -9.89 11.20
CA LYS A 39 0.35 -10.66 12.11
C LYS A 39 -1.11 -10.68 11.67
N ASN A 40 -1.63 -9.52 11.25
CA ASN A 40 -3.01 -9.37 10.86
C ASN A 40 -3.19 -9.36 9.33
N ARG A 41 -2.10 -9.53 8.60
CA ARG A 41 -2.08 -9.49 7.12
C ARG A 41 -2.73 -8.23 6.58
N ARG A 42 -2.26 -7.09 7.07
CA ARG A 42 -2.69 -5.78 6.63
C ARG A 42 -1.51 -4.97 6.15
N VAL A 43 -1.75 -4.11 5.18
CA VAL A 43 -0.77 -3.15 4.71
C VAL A 43 -1.39 -1.76 4.80
N ARG A 44 -0.66 -0.83 5.39
CA ARG A 44 -1.10 0.55 5.51
C ARG A 44 -0.20 1.44 4.67
N VAL A 45 -0.83 2.30 3.88
CA VAL A 45 -0.12 3.23 3.00
C VAL A 45 -0.54 4.65 3.30
N GLY A 46 0.43 5.50 3.61
CA GLY A 46 0.21 6.93 3.70
C GLY A 46 0.43 7.55 2.33
N PHE A 47 -0.48 8.40 1.88
CA PHE A 47 -0.41 8.97 0.56
C PHE A 47 -1.01 10.38 0.53
N ASP A 48 -0.63 11.13 -0.50
CA ASP A 48 -1.17 12.47 -0.74
C ASP A 48 -2.44 12.34 -1.58
N ALA A 49 -3.58 12.56 -0.95
CA ALA A 49 -4.89 12.41 -1.58
C ALA A 49 -5.14 13.43 -2.69
N SER A 50 -4.34 14.49 -2.77
CA SER A 50 -4.44 15.44 -3.88
C SER A 50 -3.79 14.88 -5.16
N ARG A 51 -3.03 13.80 -5.07
CA ARG A 51 -2.29 13.20 -6.20
C ARG A 51 -2.72 11.80 -6.51
N LEU A 52 -3.15 11.05 -5.50
CA LEU A 52 -3.51 9.64 -5.63
C LEU A 52 -4.87 9.40 -5.00
N LYS A 53 -5.54 8.38 -5.49
CA LYS A 53 -6.78 7.88 -4.90
C LYS A 53 -6.51 6.51 -4.27
N PRO A 54 -7.36 6.06 -3.31
CA PRO A 54 -7.17 4.73 -2.72
C PRO A 54 -7.08 3.61 -3.75
N ASP A 55 -7.87 3.68 -4.82
CA ASP A 55 -7.79 2.68 -5.89
C ASP A 55 -6.44 2.69 -6.61
N GLY A 56 -5.84 3.86 -6.77
CA GLY A 56 -4.51 3.99 -7.34
C GLY A 56 -3.45 3.39 -6.43
N VAL A 57 -3.59 3.56 -5.12
CA VAL A 57 -2.70 2.94 -4.14
C VAL A 57 -2.81 1.42 -4.20
N ALA A 58 -4.03 0.89 -4.27
CA ALA A 58 -4.24 -0.56 -4.42
C ALA A 58 -3.59 -1.09 -5.69
N ARG A 59 -3.68 -0.35 -6.79
CA ARG A 59 -3.05 -0.73 -8.05
C ARG A 59 -1.53 -0.81 -7.91
N LEU A 60 -0.92 0.17 -7.24
CA LEU A 60 0.52 0.16 -7.01
C LEU A 60 0.95 -1.04 -6.18
N LEU A 61 0.17 -1.38 -5.14
CA LEU A 61 0.44 -2.56 -4.33
C LEU A 61 0.36 -3.84 -5.17
N ARG A 62 -0.65 -3.95 -6.02
CA ARG A 62 -0.81 -5.12 -6.90
C ARG A 62 0.31 -5.21 -7.91
N GLN A 63 0.77 -4.09 -8.44
CA GLN A 63 1.92 -4.07 -9.35
C GLN A 63 3.20 -4.53 -8.66
N ALA A 64 3.31 -4.28 -7.36
CA ALA A 64 4.44 -4.76 -6.58
C ALA A 64 4.32 -6.25 -6.22
N GLY A 65 3.20 -6.89 -6.56
CA GLY A 65 2.99 -8.31 -6.29
C GLY A 65 2.26 -8.62 -5.01
N ILE A 66 1.72 -7.61 -4.35
CA ILE A 66 0.95 -7.82 -3.11
C ILE A 66 -0.45 -8.31 -3.47
N ASP A 67 -0.87 -9.40 -2.80
CA ASP A 67 -2.19 -10.00 -3.01
C ASP A 67 -3.24 -9.21 -2.23
N VAL A 68 -3.56 -8.01 -2.72
CA VAL A 68 -4.51 -7.10 -2.06
C VAL A 68 -5.92 -7.69 -2.15
N LYS A 69 -6.58 -7.80 -1.02
CA LYS A 69 -7.95 -8.33 -0.94
C LYS A 69 -8.98 -7.21 -0.84
N GLU A 70 -9.13 -6.59 0.32
CA GLU A 70 -10.13 -5.55 0.45
C GLU A 70 -9.58 -4.33 1.19
N LYS A 71 -10.20 -3.20 0.92
CA LYS A 71 -9.91 -1.97 1.63
C LYS A 71 -10.58 -2.02 2.99
N LEU A 72 -9.79 -1.86 4.05
CA LEU A 72 -10.27 -1.96 5.42
C LEU A 72 -10.58 -0.59 6.02
N MET A 73 -9.80 0.42 5.67
CA MET A 73 -9.88 1.71 6.33
C MET A 73 -9.33 2.79 5.41
N LEU A 74 -9.90 3.98 5.52
CA LEU A 74 -9.36 5.19 4.92
C LEU A 74 -9.46 6.30 5.96
N ALA A 75 -8.34 6.87 6.33
CA ALA A 75 -8.30 7.90 7.37
C ALA A 75 -7.47 9.12 6.97
#